data_5ef95b4d005d162a8981a668bcd97262
#
_entry.id   5ef95b4d005d162a8981a668bcd97262
#
_cell.length_a   1.000
_cell.length_b   1.000
_cell.length_c   1.000
_cell.angle_alpha   90.00
_cell.angle_beta   90.00
_cell.angle_gamma   90.00
#
_symmetry.space_group_name_H-M   'P 1'
#
loop_
_entity.id
_entity.type
_entity.pdbx_description
1 polymer ?
#
loop_
_entity_poly.entity_id
_entity_poly.type
_entity_poly.pdbx_seq_one_letter_code
_entity_poly.pdbx_strand_id
1 'polypeptide(L)'
;MKNSTQESLELKILKELYHKTIKIFGPPGTGKTYTLIEKVLKSYLRKGIRPQEIAYLSFTNKAVNTAVRRAMESFPNYSTEDFSRFKTLHTYCRRYFPEEVFDPKDCTIDFALQTKVIKSSDKRLADDNFMYKDWSLGVYSKARNLLIAPEEAYKQEVYKRDSLTVFLRKISTYEHYKVGGGERSFIDFDDMIERAIKEVDFPSLKVLILDEAQDCTPLQWSVIYKMASKVDRIYLAGDDDQAIXXXXLLNSFLVVK
;
A
#
# COMPACT_ATOMS: atom_id res chain seq x y z
N MET A 1 -16.80 25.50 -4.58
CA MET A 1 -17.90 24.97 -3.73
C MET A 1 -18.12 23.51 -4.11
N LYS A 2 -17.69 22.55 -3.28
CA LYS A 2 -18.09 21.14 -3.47
C LYS A 2 -19.60 21.06 -3.24
N ASN A 3 -20.30 20.39 -4.12
CA ASN A 3 -21.76 20.23 -4.02
C ASN A 3 -22.11 19.48 -2.72
N SER A 4 -23.07 20.01 -1.97
CA SER A 4 -23.60 19.39 -0.76
C SER A 4 -23.99 17.90 -0.95
N THR A 5 -24.35 17.54 -2.17
CA THR A 5 -24.69 16.17 -2.56
C THR A 5 -23.47 15.23 -2.53
N GLN A 6 -22.30 15.72 -2.95
CA GLN A 6 -21.08 14.91 -2.97
C GLN A 6 -20.57 14.66 -1.54
N GLU A 7 -20.62 15.67 -0.70
CA GLU A 7 -20.24 15.58 0.72
C GLU A 7 -21.18 14.61 1.48
N SER A 8 -22.49 14.61 1.16
CA SER A 8 -23.45 13.68 1.77
C SER A 8 -23.21 12.23 1.33
N LEU A 9 -22.77 12.01 0.07
CA LEU A 9 -22.46 10.67 -0.44
C LEU A 9 -21.18 10.12 0.21
N GLU A 10 -20.15 10.93 0.32
CA GLU A 10 -18.89 10.55 0.99
C GLU A 10 -19.15 10.14 2.45
N LEU A 11 -19.97 10.91 3.17
CA LEU A 11 -20.33 10.61 4.55
C LEU A 11 -21.10 9.29 4.66
N LYS A 12 -21.97 9.01 3.70
CA LYS A 12 -22.73 7.76 3.67
C LYS A 12 -21.81 6.55 3.45
N ILE A 13 -20.87 6.67 2.52
CA ILE A 13 -19.86 5.61 2.26
C ILE A 13 -19.03 5.34 3.52
N LEU A 14 -18.57 6.40 4.19
CA LEU A 14 -17.77 6.27 5.42
C LEU A 14 -18.55 5.58 6.56
N LYS A 15 -19.81 5.92 6.72
CA LYS A 15 -20.70 5.28 7.71
C LYS A 15 -20.85 3.79 7.40
N GLU A 16 -21.09 3.44 6.13
CA GLU A 16 -21.21 2.05 5.70
C GLU A 16 -19.90 1.27 5.96
N LEU A 17 -18.75 1.84 5.62
CA LEU A 17 -17.44 1.24 5.90
C LEU A 17 -17.24 1.03 7.41
N TYR A 18 -17.62 2.00 8.23
CA TYR A 18 -17.51 1.91 9.68
C TYR A 18 -18.31 0.71 10.24
N HIS A 19 -19.55 0.53 9.80
CA HIS A 19 -20.44 -0.52 10.29
C HIS A 19 -19.98 -1.94 9.91
N LYS A 20 -19.22 -2.09 8.81
CA LYS A 20 -18.73 -3.41 8.40
C LYS A 20 -17.28 -3.68 8.83
N THR A 21 -16.63 -2.73 9.55
CA THR A 21 -15.24 -2.83 10.00
C THR A 21 -15.17 -3.27 11.46
N ILE A 22 -14.37 -4.31 11.70
CA ILE A 22 -14.06 -4.81 13.05
C ILE A 22 -12.58 -4.52 13.29
N LYS A 23 -12.29 -3.84 14.38
CA LYS A 23 -10.94 -3.43 14.77
C LYS A 23 -10.40 -4.36 15.86
N ILE A 24 -9.17 -4.83 15.69
CA ILE A 24 -8.46 -5.71 16.63
C ILE A 24 -7.16 -4.98 16.99
N PHE A 25 -7.22 -4.14 17.99
CA PHE A 25 -6.09 -3.28 18.37
C PHE A 25 -5.48 -3.73 19.68
N GLY A 26 -4.21 -3.41 19.88
CA GLY A 26 -3.46 -3.68 21.10
C GLY A 26 -1.96 -3.61 20.86
N PRO A 27 -1.15 -3.53 21.91
CA PRO A 27 0.29 -3.40 21.78
C PRO A 27 0.94 -4.61 21.09
N PRO A 28 2.21 -4.51 20.68
CA PRO A 28 2.93 -5.64 20.08
C PRO A 28 2.92 -6.87 21.02
N GLY A 29 2.82 -8.06 20.44
CA GLY A 29 2.85 -9.32 21.20
C GLY A 29 1.51 -9.75 21.81
N THR A 30 0.42 -8.99 21.67
CA THR A 30 -0.90 -9.34 22.24
C THR A 30 -1.68 -10.37 21.40
N GLY A 31 -1.09 -10.90 20.34
CA GLY A 31 -1.73 -11.95 19.56
C GLY A 31 -2.70 -11.47 18.49
N LYS A 32 -2.58 -10.24 18.02
CA LYS A 32 -3.45 -9.69 16.96
C LYS A 32 -3.46 -10.58 15.71
N THR A 33 -2.29 -10.88 15.16
CA THR A 33 -2.15 -11.78 13.98
C THR A 33 -2.71 -13.17 14.29
N TYR A 34 -2.49 -13.69 15.49
CA TYR A 34 -3.07 -14.96 15.94
C TYR A 34 -4.61 -14.89 15.88
N THR A 35 -5.19 -13.82 16.41
CA THR A 35 -6.65 -13.61 16.40
C THR A 35 -7.18 -13.53 14.96
N LEU A 36 -6.50 -12.79 14.07
CA LEU A 36 -6.89 -12.70 12.66
C LEU A 36 -6.90 -14.09 11.99
N ILE A 37 -5.89 -14.91 12.28
CA ILE A 37 -5.78 -16.23 11.64
C ILE A 37 -6.72 -17.23 12.31
N GLU A 38 -6.61 -17.41 13.63
CA GLU A 38 -7.28 -18.51 14.35
C GLU A 38 -8.77 -18.23 14.57
N LYS A 39 -9.13 -16.98 14.86
CA LYS A 39 -10.53 -16.64 15.19
C LYS A 39 -11.30 -16.11 13.97
N VAL A 40 -10.67 -15.29 13.13
CA VAL A 40 -11.35 -14.67 11.98
C VAL A 40 -11.24 -15.58 10.75
N LEU A 41 -10.05 -15.71 10.17
CA LEU A 41 -9.85 -16.43 8.90
C LEU A 41 -10.43 -17.86 8.98
N LYS A 42 -10.02 -18.64 9.98
CA LYS A 42 -10.48 -20.03 10.10
C LYS A 42 -11.98 -20.12 10.34
N SER A 43 -12.62 -19.13 10.98
CA SER A 43 -14.08 -19.14 11.14
C SER A 43 -14.81 -19.01 9.81
N TYR A 44 -14.29 -18.17 8.89
CA TYR A 44 -14.87 -18.02 7.56
C TYR A 44 -14.69 -19.32 6.73
N LEU A 45 -13.50 -19.90 6.78
CA LEU A 45 -13.22 -21.16 6.06
C LEU A 45 -14.13 -22.29 6.58
N ARG A 46 -14.37 -22.39 7.91
CA ARG A 46 -15.30 -23.38 8.49
C ARG A 46 -16.75 -23.17 8.04
N LYS A 47 -17.13 -21.93 7.70
CA LYS A 47 -18.47 -21.61 7.17
C LYS A 47 -18.59 -21.87 5.67
N GLY A 48 -17.55 -22.41 5.03
CA GLY A 48 -17.55 -22.71 3.61
C GLY A 48 -17.20 -21.57 2.69
N ILE A 49 -16.77 -20.41 3.25
CA ILE A 49 -16.27 -19.29 2.41
C ILE A 49 -14.91 -19.73 1.85
N ARG A 50 -14.78 -19.69 0.54
CA ARG A 50 -13.56 -20.14 -0.14
C ARG A 50 -12.43 -19.13 0.07
N PRO A 51 -11.16 -19.59 0.13
CA PRO A 51 -10.02 -18.66 0.27
C PRO A 51 -9.99 -17.54 -0.79
N GLN A 52 -10.44 -17.83 -2.01
CA GLN A 52 -10.50 -16.86 -3.10
C GLN A 52 -11.52 -15.72 -2.85
N GLU A 53 -12.42 -15.90 -1.90
CA GLU A 53 -13.40 -14.86 -1.50
C GLU A 53 -12.90 -14.02 -0.32
N ILE A 54 -11.66 -14.28 0.15
CA ILE A 54 -11.03 -13.60 1.28
C ILE A 54 -9.73 -12.95 0.78
N ALA A 55 -9.54 -11.65 1.04
CA ALA A 55 -8.24 -11.02 0.89
C ALA A 55 -7.59 -10.91 2.27
N TYR A 56 -6.35 -11.39 2.40
CA TYR A 56 -5.51 -11.19 3.60
C TYR A 56 -4.30 -10.37 3.17
N LEU A 57 -4.24 -9.15 3.66
CA LEU A 57 -3.18 -8.19 3.33
C LEU A 57 -2.31 -7.95 4.55
N SER A 58 -1.00 -7.86 4.33
CA SER A 58 -0.02 -7.53 5.37
C SER A 58 1.15 -6.78 4.73
N PHE A 59 2.06 -6.28 5.56
CA PHE A 59 3.26 -5.59 5.10
C PHE A 59 4.41 -6.54 4.77
N THR A 60 4.39 -7.76 5.32
CA THR A 60 5.50 -8.69 5.15
C THR A 60 5.05 -10.01 4.54
N ASN A 61 5.88 -10.55 3.66
CA ASN A 61 5.68 -11.89 3.12
C ASN A 61 5.67 -12.96 4.22
N LYS A 62 6.43 -12.75 5.30
CA LYS A 62 6.48 -13.65 6.44
C LYS A 62 5.08 -13.79 7.10
N ALA A 63 4.38 -12.67 7.32
CA ALA A 63 3.04 -12.70 7.90
C ALA A 63 2.04 -13.38 6.97
N VAL A 64 2.09 -13.06 5.67
CA VAL A 64 1.25 -13.70 4.64
C VAL A 64 1.48 -15.22 4.63
N ASN A 65 2.75 -15.66 4.54
CA ASN A 65 3.09 -17.08 4.48
C ASN A 65 2.66 -17.82 5.77
N THR A 66 2.75 -17.14 6.91
CA THR A 66 2.27 -17.71 8.19
C THR A 66 0.75 -17.93 8.17
N ALA A 67 0.01 -16.94 7.61
CA ALA A 67 -1.46 -17.07 7.51
C ALA A 67 -1.85 -18.24 6.60
N VAL A 68 -1.20 -18.35 5.43
CA VAL A 68 -1.45 -19.45 4.48
C VAL A 68 -1.14 -20.81 5.12
N ARG A 69 0.07 -20.94 5.70
CA ARG A 69 0.51 -22.21 6.32
C ARG A 69 -0.47 -22.65 7.41
N ARG A 70 -0.84 -21.76 8.34
CA ARG A 70 -1.77 -22.08 9.44
C ARG A 70 -3.18 -22.42 8.94
N ALA A 71 -3.62 -21.78 7.85
CA ALA A 71 -4.91 -22.11 7.23
C ALA A 71 -4.85 -23.52 6.64
N MET A 72 -3.80 -23.83 5.87
CA MET A 72 -3.64 -25.16 5.25
C MET A 72 -3.49 -26.29 6.28
N GLU A 73 -2.82 -26.03 7.41
CA GLU A 73 -2.72 -27.01 8.51
C GLU A 73 -4.11 -27.43 9.04
N SER A 74 -5.08 -26.52 9.00
CA SER A 74 -6.43 -26.76 9.49
C SER A 74 -7.41 -27.19 8.38
N PHE A 75 -7.07 -26.90 7.13
CA PHE A 75 -7.92 -27.16 5.96
C PHE A 75 -7.05 -27.76 4.85
N PRO A 76 -6.66 -29.05 4.99
CA PRO A 76 -5.72 -29.68 4.06
C PRO A 76 -6.27 -29.89 2.64
N ASN A 77 -7.54 -29.66 2.42
CA ASN A 77 -8.15 -29.73 1.09
C ASN A 77 -7.81 -28.52 0.22
N TYR A 78 -7.26 -27.44 0.80
CA TYR A 78 -6.83 -26.25 0.05
C TYR A 78 -5.34 -26.30 -0.23
N SER A 79 -4.96 -25.79 -1.40
CA SER A 79 -3.56 -25.63 -1.83
C SER A 79 -3.13 -24.17 -1.69
N THR A 80 -1.84 -23.88 -1.90
CA THR A 80 -1.31 -22.52 -1.89
C THR A 80 -1.99 -21.63 -2.93
N GLU A 81 -2.37 -22.19 -4.06
CA GLU A 81 -3.02 -21.46 -5.17
C GLU A 81 -4.39 -20.92 -4.75
N ASP A 82 -5.08 -21.63 -3.86
CA ASP A 82 -6.38 -21.18 -3.35
C ASP A 82 -6.24 -19.86 -2.57
N PHE A 83 -5.09 -19.64 -1.92
CA PHE A 83 -4.80 -18.43 -1.15
C PHE A 83 -4.14 -17.32 -2.01
N SER A 84 -4.49 -17.27 -3.30
CA SER A 84 -3.90 -16.31 -4.27
C SER A 84 -4.10 -14.83 -3.90
N ARG A 85 -5.08 -14.52 -3.03
CA ARG A 85 -5.36 -13.17 -2.56
C ARG A 85 -4.73 -12.86 -1.19
N PHE A 86 -3.89 -13.76 -0.68
CA PHE A 86 -3.13 -13.55 0.56
C PHE A 86 -1.76 -13.02 0.14
N LYS A 87 -1.58 -11.70 0.21
CA LYS A 87 -0.40 -11.02 -0.35
C LYS A 87 -0.03 -9.79 0.48
N THR A 88 1.17 -9.27 0.24
CA THR A 88 1.41 -7.88 0.64
C THR A 88 0.59 -6.96 -0.26
N LEU A 89 0.27 -5.76 0.21
CA LEU A 89 -0.56 -4.82 -0.57
C LEU A 89 0.06 -4.55 -1.95
N HIS A 90 1.39 -4.34 -1.98
CA HIS A 90 2.10 -4.11 -3.26
C HIS A 90 1.98 -5.32 -4.19
N THR A 91 2.22 -6.53 -3.67
CA THR A 91 2.09 -7.77 -4.48
C THR A 91 0.64 -7.98 -4.94
N TYR A 92 -0.33 -7.58 -4.11
CA TYR A 92 -1.74 -7.66 -4.49
C TYR A 92 -2.06 -6.72 -5.66
N CYS A 93 -1.56 -5.50 -5.64
CA CYS A 93 -1.75 -4.53 -6.72
C CYS A 93 -0.99 -4.93 -8.00
N ARG A 94 0.26 -5.43 -7.84
CA ARG A 94 1.13 -5.82 -8.95
C ARG A 94 0.47 -6.78 -9.94
N ARG A 95 -0.42 -7.65 -9.48
CA ARG A 95 -1.12 -8.62 -10.32
C ARG A 95 -1.95 -8.00 -11.44
N TYR A 96 -2.32 -6.72 -11.29
CA TYR A 96 -3.12 -5.99 -12.29
C TYR A 96 -2.23 -5.29 -13.34
N PHE A 97 -0.92 -5.27 -13.12
CA PHE A 97 0.04 -4.59 -13.98
C PHE A 97 1.25 -5.52 -14.26
N PRO A 98 1.02 -6.71 -14.82
CA PRO A 98 2.11 -7.72 -14.90
C PRO A 98 3.25 -7.36 -15.84
N GLU A 99 3.00 -6.54 -16.85
CA GLU A 99 3.99 -6.19 -17.88
C GLU A 99 4.65 -4.84 -17.66
N GLU A 100 4.10 -4.02 -16.74
CA GLU A 100 4.50 -2.63 -16.60
C GLU A 100 5.27 -2.35 -15.30
N VAL A 101 5.11 -3.22 -14.30
CA VAL A 101 5.75 -2.96 -13.00
C VAL A 101 7.21 -3.36 -13.05
N PHE A 102 8.05 -2.38 -12.94
CA PHE A 102 9.47 -2.56 -12.74
C PHE A 102 9.76 -2.77 -11.25
N ASP A 103 10.79 -3.56 -10.95
CA ASP A 103 11.35 -3.50 -9.60
C ASP A 103 11.87 -2.06 -9.41
N PRO A 104 11.38 -1.33 -8.41
CA PRO A 104 11.81 0.07 -8.21
C PRO A 104 13.31 0.20 -7.99
N LYS A 105 13.93 -0.83 -7.47
CA LYS A 105 15.38 -0.90 -7.29
C LYS A 105 16.09 -0.81 -8.64
N ASP A 106 15.67 -1.60 -9.61
CA ASP A 106 16.27 -1.59 -10.96
C ASP A 106 16.01 -0.25 -11.66
N CYS A 107 14.78 0.25 -11.57
CA CYS A 107 14.39 1.53 -12.18
C CYS A 107 15.22 2.70 -11.61
N THR A 108 15.34 2.79 -10.27
CA THR A 108 16.07 3.92 -9.65
C THR A 108 17.57 3.82 -9.86
N ILE A 109 18.13 2.60 -9.91
CA ILE A 109 19.54 2.39 -10.21
C ILE A 109 19.83 2.85 -11.65
N ASP A 110 19.03 2.41 -12.59
CA ASP A 110 19.21 2.75 -14.00
C ASP A 110 19.08 4.26 -14.24
N PHE A 111 18.06 4.88 -13.67
CA PHE A 111 17.88 6.34 -13.69
C PHE A 111 19.11 7.06 -13.10
N ALA A 112 19.57 6.61 -11.95
CA ALA A 112 20.70 7.25 -11.27
C ALA A 112 22.00 7.10 -12.09
N LEU A 113 22.20 5.98 -12.78
CA LEU A 113 23.36 5.77 -13.66
C LEU A 113 23.26 6.68 -14.89
N GLN A 114 22.10 6.73 -15.55
CA GLN A 114 21.90 7.54 -16.76
C GLN A 114 22.07 9.04 -16.49
N THR A 115 21.58 9.50 -15.34
CA THR A 115 21.66 10.92 -14.95
C THR A 115 22.96 11.28 -14.23
N LYS A 116 23.86 10.32 -14.04
CA LYS A 116 25.16 10.50 -13.34
C LYS A 116 24.99 10.93 -11.88
N VAL A 117 23.83 10.64 -11.28
CA VAL A 117 23.61 10.85 -9.84
C VAL A 117 24.50 9.93 -9.01
N ILE A 118 24.76 8.72 -9.55
CA ILE A 118 25.73 7.77 -8.95
C ILE A 118 26.71 7.31 -10.02
N LYS A 119 27.85 6.82 -9.57
CA LYS A 119 28.88 6.23 -10.45
C LYS A 119 28.64 4.71 -10.57
N SER A 120 28.90 4.16 -11.75
CA SER A 120 28.77 2.73 -12.03
C SER A 120 29.62 1.85 -11.09
N SER A 121 30.70 2.40 -10.54
CA SER A 121 31.59 1.71 -9.61
C SER A 121 31.10 1.71 -8.16
N ASP A 122 29.97 2.33 -7.87
CA ASP A 122 29.48 2.44 -6.50
C ASP A 122 28.92 1.08 -6.01
N LYS A 123 29.60 0.45 -5.08
CA LYS A 123 29.25 -0.86 -4.51
C LYS A 123 27.92 -0.83 -3.76
N ARG A 124 27.41 0.36 -3.41
CA ARG A 124 26.12 0.53 -2.73
C ARG A 124 24.91 0.21 -3.61
N LEU A 125 25.12 -0.05 -4.90
CA LEU A 125 24.05 -0.47 -5.83
C LEU A 125 23.38 -1.80 -5.41
N ALA A 126 24.09 -2.61 -4.61
CA ALA A 126 23.56 -3.89 -4.13
C ALA A 126 22.71 -3.77 -2.84
N ASP A 127 22.64 -2.57 -2.27
CA ASP A 127 21.92 -2.34 -1.01
C ASP A 127 20.40 -2.25 -1.27
N ASP A 128 19.62 -3.00 -0.50
CA ASP A 128 18.15 -3.06 -0.63
C ASP A 128 17.46 -1.72 -0.35
N ASN A 129 18.14 -0.80 0.31
CA ASN A 129 17.61 0.54 0.60
C ASN A 129 18.03 1.59 -0.44
N PHE A 130 18.54 1.17 -1.60
CA PHE A 130 19.06 2.09 -2.61
C PHE A 130 18.02 3.12 -3.08
N MET A 131 16.77 2.72 -3.20
CA MET A 131 15.71 3.63 -3.66
C MET A 131 15.61 4.93 -2.87
N TYR A 132 15.94 4.86 -1.57
CA TYR A 132 15.91 6.04 -0.69
C TYR A 132 17.26 6.76 -0.60
N LYS A 133 18.28 6.33 -1.34
CA LYS A 133 19.62 6.96 -1.28
C LYS A 133 19.70 8.25 -2.10
N ASP A 134 18.94 8.39 -3.19
CA ASP A 134 18.74 9.71 -3.75
C ASP A 134 17.73 10.44 -2.87
N TRP A 135 18.20 11.46 -2.19
CA TRP A 135 17.39 12.23 -1.22
C TRP A 135 16.12 12.80 -1.87
N SER A 136 16.27 13.37 -3.08
CA SER A 136 15.12 13.99 -3.77
C SER A 136 14.05 12.97 -4.12
N LEU A 137 14.43 11.79 -4.63
CA LEU A 137 13.46 10.74 -4.96
C LEU A 137 12.81 10.17 -3.69
N GLY A 138 13.56 10.07 -2.60
CA GLY A 138 13.00 9.65 -1.30
C GLY A 138 11.95 10.65 -0.79
N VAL A 139 12.24 11.95 -0.86
CA VAL A 139 11.30 13.01 -0.46
C VAL A 139 10.08 13.02 -1.40
N TYR A 140 10.29 12.76 -2.69
CA TYR A 140 9.19 12.67 -3.65
C TYR A 140 8.27 11.47 -3.35
N SER A 141 8.83 10.29 -3.09
CA SER A 141 8.04 9.12 -2.69
C SER A 141 7.27 9.41 -1.39
N LYS A 142 7.92 10.06 -0.42
CA LYS A 142 7.25 10.49 0.82
C LYS A 142 6.05 11.41 0.52
N ALA A 143 6.22 12.39 -0.39
CA ALA A 143 5.13 13.31 -0.79
C ALA A 143 3.93 12.53 -1.34
N ARG A 144 4.20 11.59 -2.26
CA ARG A 144 3.16 10.75 -2.88
C ARG A 144 2.44 9.89 -1.82
N ASN A 145 3.20 9.25 -0.95
CA ASN A 145 2.66 8.40 0.11
C ASN A 145 1.82 9.18 1.13
N LEU A 146 2.18 10.44 1.39
CA LEU A 146 1.41 11.33 2.27
C LEU A 146 0.28 12.07 1.56
N LEU A 147 0.18 11.97 0.23
CA LEU A 147 -0.80 12.67 -0.61
C LEU A 147 -0.68 14.20 -0.49
N ILE A 148 0.56 14.69 -0.40
CA ILE A 148 0.85 16.15 -0.34
C ILE A 148 1.69 16.56 -1.55
N ALA A 149 1.74 17.86 -1.82
CA ALA A 149 2.56 18.39 -2.92
C ALA A 149 4.05 18.13 -2.65
N PRO A 150 4.86 17.85 -3.69
CA PRO A 150 6.30 17.65 -3.51
C PRO A 150 6.99 18.82 -2.79
N GLU A 151 6.58 20.06 -3.09
CA GLU A 151 7.11 21.27 -2.46
C GLU A 151 6.80 21.30 -0.95
N GLU A 152 5.66 20.77 -0.56
CA GLU A 152 5.27 20.69 0.85
C GLU A 152 6.14 19.66 1.58
N ALA A 153 6.34 18.48 1.00
CA ALA A 153 7.24 17.47 1.57
C ALA A 153 8.67 18.02 1.68
N TYR A 154 9.14 18.72 0.63
CA TYR A 154 10.45 19.38 0.64
C TYR A 154 10.57 20.36 1.81
N LYS A 155 9.55 21.19 2.06
CA LYS A 155 9.57 22.16 3.18
C LYS A 155 9.66 21.49 4.54
N GLN A 156 9.05 20.32 4.69
CA GLN A 156 9.05 19.56 5.95
C GLN A 156 10.41 18.92 6.28
N GLU A 157 11.30 18.77 5.29
CA GLU A 157 12.62 18.17 5.53
C GLU A 157 13.53 19.12 6.32
N VAL A 158 14.09 18.60 7.41
CA VAL A 158 15.00 19.34 8.28
C VAL A 158 16.33 19.63 7.56
N TYR A 159 16.87 18.61 6.89
CA TYR A 159 18.12 18.71 6.14
C TYR A 159 17.85 18.59 4.66
N LYS A 160 18.17 19.62 3.91
CA LYS A 160 17.97 19.67 2.45
C LYS A 160 19.28 19.43 1.74
N ARG A 161 19.35 18.36 0.96
CA ARG A 161 20.56 18.02 0.17
C ARG A 161 20.61 18.76 -1.17
N ASP A 162 19.44 19.07 -1.71
CA ASP A 162 19.29 19.78 -2.99
C ASP A 162 18.51 21.08 -2.76
N SER A 163 18.71 22.09 -3.59
CA SER A 163 17.83 23.26 -3.62
C SER A 163 16.45 22.85 -4.15
N LEU A 164 15.41 23.63 -3.88
CA LEU A 164 14.05 23.34 -4.39
C LEU A 164 14.04 23.20 -5.91
N THR A 165 14.76 24.04 -6.63
CA THR A 165 14.86 24.00 -8.10
C THR A 165 15.48 22.68 -8.57
N VAL A 166 16.55 22.24 -7.92
CA VAL A 166 17.22 20.97 -8.25
C VAL A 166 16.29 19.79 -7.92
N PHE A 167 15.64 19.83 -6.77
CA PHE A 167 14.67 18.81 -6.32
C PHE A 167 13.56 18.64 -7.36
N LEU A 168 12.89 19.73 -7.76
CA LEU A 168 11.79 19.68 -8.73
C LEU A 168 12.27 19.22 -10.11
N ARG A 169 13.46 19.65 -10.53
CA ARG A 169 14.04 19.18 -11.80
C ARG A 169 14.31 17.68 -11.77
N LYS A 170 14.84 17.14 -10.68
CA LYS A 170 15.06 15.69 -10.52
C LYS A 170 13.75 14.91 -10.63
N ILE A 171 12.68 15.38 -9.98
CA ILE A 171 11.36 14.77 -10.07
C ILE A 171 10.89 14.75 -11.53
N SER A 172 10.91 15.91 -12.20
CA SER A 172 10.47 16.03 -13.59
C SER A 172 11.27 15.09 -14.51
N THR A 173 12.59 15.01 -14.32
CA THR A 173 13.46 14.11 -15.08
C THR A 173 13.10 12.66 -14.82
N TYR A 174 12.85 12.29 -13.56
CA TYR A 174 12.45 10.91 -13.18
C TYR A 174 11.10 10.52 -13.81
N GLU A 175 10.11 11.41 -13.73
CA GLU A 175 8.79 11.16 -14.33
C GLU A 175 8.89 11.01 -15.85
N HIS A 176 9.67 11.87 -16.51
CA HIS A 176 9.92 11.76 -17.96
C HIS A 176 10.61 10.44 -18.31
N TYR A 177 11.58 10.04 -17.51
CA TYR A 177 12.30 8.76 -17.70
C TYR A 177 11.33 7.58 -17.63
N LYS A 178 10.40 7.57 -16.67
CA LYS A 178 9.41 6.50 -16.51
C LYS A 178 8.48 6.34 -17.72
N VAL A 179 8.08 7.42 -18.37
CA VAL A 179 7.15 7.36 -19.52
C VAL A 179 7.83 7.17 -20.88
N GLY A 180 9.09 6.79 -20.88
CA GLY A 180 9.77 6.43 -22.12
C GLY A 180 10.88 7.38 -22.57
N GLY A 181 11.41 8.16 -21.64
CA GLY A 181 12.66 8.91 -21.86
C GLY A 181 13.86 7.98 -22.05
N GLY A 182 13.66 6.69 -21.74
CA GLY A 182 14.56 5.57 -22.08
C GLY A 182 13.94 4.65 -23.13
N GLU A 183 14.40 3.42 -23.21
CA GLU A 183 13.93 2.45 -24.23
C GLU A 183 12.58 1.80 -23.89
N ARG A 184 12.13 1.88 -22.65
CA ARG A 184 10.88 1.24 -22.18
C ARG A 184 10.16 2.13 -21.19
N SER A 185 8.82 2.09 -21.21
CA SER A 185 7.99 2.69 -20.17
C SER A 185 7.87 1.73 -19.00
N PHE A 186 7.86 2.27 -17.80
CA PHE A 186 7.63 1.47 -16.59
C PHE A 186 6.99 2.31 -15.47
N ILE A 187 6.47 1.62 -14.48
CA ILE A 187 5.87 2.26 -13.31
C ILE A 187 6.62 1.81 -12.05
N ASP A 188 6.81 2.73 -11.12
CA ASP A 188 7.36 2.40 -9.81
C ASP A 188 6.25 1.91 -8.85
N PHE A 189 6.62 1.62 -7.61
CA PHE A 189 5.65 1.13 -6.62
C PHE A 189 4.57 2.16 -6.28
N ASP A 190 4.93 3.43 -6.22
CA ASP A 190 3.95 4.49 -5.93
C ASP A 190 2.99 4.66 -7.12
N ASP A 191 3.51 4.65 -8.37
CA ASP A 191 2.67 4.66 -9.59
C ASP A 191 1.69 3.50 -9.59
N MET A 192 2.18 2.31 -9.26
CA MET A 192 1.35 1.09 -9.23
C MET A 192 0.18 1.26 -8.27
N ILE A 193 0.42 1.82 -7.08
CA ILE A 193 -0.63 2.06 -6.09
C ILE A 193 -1.61 3.13 -6.59
N GLU A 194 -1.08 4.25 -7.14
CA GLU A 194 -1.92 5.33 -7.71
C GLU A 194 -2.79 4.82 -8.87
N ARG A 195 -2.20 4.03 -9.76
CA ARG A 195 -2.95 3.44 -10.89
C ARG A 195 -3.96 2.42 -10.40
N ALA A 196 -3.65 1.64 -9.36
CA ALA A 196 -4.62 0.71 -8.78
C ALA A 196 -5.85 1.45 -8.24
N ILE A 197 -5.65 2.63 -7.64
CA ILE A 197 -6.77 3.46 -7.19
C ILE A 197 -7.62 3.93 -8.38
N LYS A 198 -7.00 4.33 -9.48
CA LYS A 198 -7.69 4.93 -10.63
C LYS A 198 -8.32 3.87 -11.55
N GLU A 199 -7.58 2.81 -11.87
CA GLU A 199 -7.85 1.93 -13.02
C GLU A 199 -8.41 0.56 -12.63
N VAL A 200 -8.06 0.03 -11.44
CA VAL A 200 -8.43 -1.35 -11.10
C VAL A 200 -9.86 -1.43 -10.57
N ASP A 201 -10.67 -2.26 -11.19
CA ASP A 201 -11.96 -2.66 -10.64
C ASP A 201 -11.74 -3.91 -9.77
N PHE A 202 -11.55 -3.70 -8.46
CA PHE A 202 -11.30 -4.79 -7.53
C PHE A 202 -12.50 -5.76 -7.44
N PRO A 203 -12.25 -7.06 -7.29
CA PRO A 203 -13.35 -8.03 -7.18
C PRO A 203 -14.14 -7.84 -5.88
N SER A 204 -15.40 -8.21 -5.91
CA SER A 204 -16.22 -8.32 -4.71
C SER A 204 -15.72 -9.51 -3.87
N LEU A 205 -15.57 -9.29 -2.58
CA LEU A 205 -15.07 -10.30 -1.64
C LEU A 205 -15.98 -10.39 -0.42
N LYS A 206 -15.96 -11.54 0.24
CA LYS A 206 -16.66 -11.71 1.51
C LYS A 206 -15.92 -11.02 2.66
N VAL A 207 -14.59 -11.10 2.64
CA VAL A 207 -13.79 -10.60 3.77
C VAL A 207 -12.50 -9.95 3.27
N LEU A 208 -12.18 -8.79 3.84
CA LEU A 208 -10.87 -8.15 3.73
C LEU A 208 -10.25 -8.15 5.13
N ILE A 209 -9.10 -8.78 5.26
CA ILE A 209 -8.30 -8.79 6.50
C ILE A 209 -7.03 -7.98 6.23
N LEU A 210 -6.77 -6.98 7.05
CA LEU A 210 -5.55 -6.18 7.00
C LEU A 210 -4.80 -6.30 8.31
N ASP A 211 -3.62 -6.88 8.27
CA ASP A 211 -2.72 -7.02 9.41
C ASP A 211 -1.68 -5.90 9.38
N GLU A 212 -1.30 -5.39 10.54
CA GLU A 212 -0.38 -4.25 10.74
C GLU A 212 -0.91 -2.96 10.05
N ALA A 213 -2.18 -2.68 10.24
CA ALA A 213 -2.87 -1.55 9.60
C ALA A 213 -2.23 -0.18 9.91
N GLN A 214 -1.54 -0.05 11.05
CA GLN A 214 -0.85 1.19 11.44
C GLN A 214 0.31 1.54 10.51
N ASP A 215 0.85 0.56 9.78
CA ASP A 215 1.98 0.79 8.86
C ASP A 215 1.54 1.35 7.50
N CYS A 216 0.22 1.41 7.24
CA CYS A 216 -0.31 1.91 5.97
C CYS A 216 -0.12 3.42 5.82
N THR A 217 0.44 3.83 4.69
CA THR A 217 0.50 5.25 4.30
C THR A 217 -0.89 5.74 3.85
N PRO A 218 -1.14 7.06 3.82
CA PRO A 218 -2.37 7.62 3.23
C PRO A 218 -2.67 7.11 1.81
N LEU A 219 -1.66 7.02 0.96
CA LEU A 219 -1.81 6.50 -0.40
C LEU A 219 -2.29 5.03 -0.37
N GLN A 220 -1.71 4.20 0.47
CA GLN A 220 -2.10 2.79 0.60
C GLN A 220 -3.51 2.65 1.17
N TRP A 221 -3.88 3.50 2.12
CA TRP A 221 -5.25 3.55 2.64
C TRP A 221 -6.28 3.82 1.53
N SER A 222 -5.93 4.66 0.54
CA SER A 222 -6.83 4.94 -0.59
C SER A 222 -7.17 3.67 -1.38
N VAL A 223 -6.18 2.77 -1.59
CA VAL A 223 -6.44 1.45 -2.21
C VAL A 223 -7.33 0.60 -1.30
N ILE A 224 -7.01 0.55 -0.01
CA ILE A 224 -7.76 -0.26 0.97
C ILE A 224 -9.24 0.19 0.99
N TYR A 225 -9.51 1.48 0.96
CA TYR A 225 -10.88 2.01 0.90
C TYR A 225 -11.60 1.60 -0.38
N LYS A 226 -10.90 1.67 -1.52
CA LYS A 226 -11.48 1.23 -2.79
C LYS A 226 -11.84 -0.26 -2.75
N MET A 227 -10.96 -1.11 -2.22
CA MET A 227 -11.25 -2.53 -2.00
C MET A 227 -12.41 -2.71 -1.01
N ALA A 228 -12.38 -1.96 0.09
CA ALA A 228 -13.36 -2.04 1.18
C ALA A 228 -14.79 -1.74 0.71
N SER A 229 -14.96 -0.89 -0.31
CA SER A 229 -16.30 -0.60 -0.85
C SER A 229 -16.98 -1.85 -1.45
N LYS A 230 -16.20 -2.88 -1.81
CA LYS A 230 -16.66 -4.10 -2.48
C LYS A 230 -16.58 -5.35 -1.61
N VAL A 231 -16.50 -5.20 -0.27
CA VAL A 231 -16.43 -6.36 0.63
C VAL A 231 -17.56 -6.33 1.66
N ASP A 232 -17.97 -7.51 2.13
CA ASP A 232 -19.05 -7.62 3.12
C ASP A 232 -18.54 -7.31 4.54
N ARG A 233 -17.30 -7.68 4.87
CA ARG A 233 -16.70 -7.47 6.20
C ARG A 233 -15.22 -7.13 6.10
N ILE A 234 -14.78 -6.26 7.01
CA ILE A 234 -13.39 -5.80 7.09
C ILE A 234 -12.86 -6.07 8.50
N TYR A 235 -11.67 -6.62 8.59
CA TYR A 235 -10.96 -6.79 9.85
C TYR A 235 -9.63 -6.06 9.76
N LEU A 236 -9.40 -5.13 10.68
CA LEU A 236 -8.18 -4.34 10.76
C LEU A 236 -7.47 -4.70 12.06
N ALA A 237 -6.23 -5.17 11.96
CA ALA A 237 -5.40 -5.37 13.16
C ALA A 237 -4.24 -4.39 13.14
N GLY A 238 -3.94 -3.82 14.29
CA GLY A 238 -2.88 -2.82 14.41
C GLY A 238 -2.56 -2.46 15.84
N ASP A 239 -1.55 -1.61 15.99
CA ASP A 239 -1.11 -1.09 17.27
C ASP A 239 -1.93 0.16 17.62
N ASP A 240 -2.54 0.20 18.81
CA ASP A 240 -3.36 1.34 19.26
C ASP A 240 -2.54 2.63 19.34
N ASP A 241 -1.34 2.54 19.87
CA ASP A 241 -0.49 3.72 20.09
C ASP A 241 -0.04 4.35 18.77
N GLN A 242 -0.06 3.57 17.68
CA GLN A 242 0.31 4.03 16.34
C GLN A 242 -0.92 4.25 15.44
N ALA A 243 -2.09 3.80 15.85
CA ALA A 243 -3.33 3.83 15.05
C ALA A 243 -4.01 5.20 15.01
N ILE A 244 -3.47 6.17 15.71
CA ILE A 244 -3.94 7.59 15.69
C ILE A 244 -4.00 8.12 14.23
N UNK A 245 -3.28 7.67 13.59
CA UNK A 245 -3.21 7.88 12.24
C UNK A 245 -4.35 7.31 11.48
N UNK A 246 -4.78 6.38 11.86
CA UNK A 246 -5.90 5.74 11.28
C UNK A 246 -7.18 6.39 11.67
N UNK A 247 -7.11 6.77 12.68
CA UNK A 247 -8.24 7.46 13.07
C UNK A 247 -8.25 8.86 12.64
N UNK A 248 -7.19 9.21 12.64
CA UNK A 248 -6.96 10.43 12.10
C UNK A 248 -7.16 10.46 10.63
N LEU A 249 -6.78 9.58 9.97
CA LEU A 249 -7.03 9.47 8.52
C LEU A 249 -8.53 9.26 8.23
N LEU A 250 -9.19 8.48 9.00
CA LEU A 250 -10.66 8.38 8.90
C LEU A 250 -11.32 9.77 9.08
N ASN A 251 -10.75 10.59 9.94
CA ASN A 251 -11.24 11.96 10.16
C ASN A 251 -10.71 12.94 9.08
N SER A 252 -9.49 12.74 8.58
CA SER A 252 -8.91 13.66 7.57
C SER A 252 -9.51 13.43 6.18
N PHE A 253 -9.98 12.22 5.88
CA PHE A 253 -10.77 12.00 4.66
C PHE A 253 -12.15 12.70 4.73
N LEU A 254 -12.62 12.99 5.95
CA LEU A 254 -13.80 13.86 6.14
C LEU A 254 -13.49 15.36 5.88
N VAL A 255 -12.20 15.71 5.82
CA VAL A 255 -11.73 17.10 5.73
C VAL A 255 -10.94 17.40 4.45
N VAL A 256 -10.75 16.42 3.54
CA VAL A 256 -10.08 16.75 2.27
C VAL A 256 -11.04 17.60 1.43
N LYS A 257 -10.74 18.87 1.44
CA LYS A 257 -11.35 19.93 0.64
C LYS A 257 -11.11 19.73 -0.86
#